data_62999abc33c9e232cf4432ceaf1226ec
#
_entry.id   62999abc33c9e232cf4432ceaf1226ec
#
_cell.length_a   1.000
_cell.length_b   1.000
_cell.length_c   1.000
_cell.angle_alpha   90.00
_cell.angle_beta   90.00
_cell.angle_gamma   90.00
#
_symmetry.space_group_name_H-M   'P 1'
#
loop_
_entity.id
_entity.type
_entity.pdbx_description
1 polymer ?
#
loop_
_entity_poly.entity_id
_entity_poly.type
_entity_poly.pdbx_seq_one_letter_code
_entity_poly.pdbx_strand_id
1 'polypeptide(L)'
;MLLPHDYLNFFLTGNYFMEFGDASGTALMDVRKRTWSRDAINAIDKKLASWLPPLSGSHEAAGRLRPELTTRYGFPLDVVVSAGGGDNMMGAIGTGNVVPGVVTASFGTSGTIYAYAGKPVID
;
A
#
# COMPACT_ATOMS: atom_id res chain seq x y z
N MET A 1 8.77 -4.59 -9.31
CA MET A 1 7.51 -3.95 -9.72
C MET A 1 6.98 -3.15 -8.53
N LEU A 2 6.54 -1.92 -8.74
CA LEU A 2 5.92 -1.08 -7.69
C LEU A 2 4.68 -0.42 -8.29
N LEU A 3 3.66 -0.19 -7.48
CA LEU A 3 2.54 0.69 -7.82
C LEU A 3 2.94 2.16 -7.57
N PRO A 4 2.18 3.15 -8.07
CA PRO A 4 2.57 4.56 -7.99
C PRO A 4 2.87 5.05 -6.57
N HIS A 5 2.07 4.69 -5.59
CA HIS A 5 2.26 5.04 -4.19
C HIS A 5 3.57 4.43 -3.63
N ASP A 6 3.81 3.13 -3.85
CA ASP A 6 5.03 2.47 -3.40
C ASP A 6 6.28 2.99 -4.13
N TYR A 7 6.13 3.41 -5.40
CA TYR A 7 7.21 4.06 -6.12
C TYR A 7 7.58 5.41 -5.50
N LEU A 8 6.59 6.19 -5.03
CA LEU A 8 6.87 7.42 -4.30
C LEU A 8 7.62 7.15 -2.99
N ASN A 9 7.24 6.12 -2.24
CA ASN A 9 7.98 5.68 -1.07
C ASN A 9 9.43 5.30 -1.39
N PHE A 10 9.63 4.54 -2.47
CA PHE A 10 10.96 4.20 -2.97
C PHE A 10 11.76 5.45 -3.39
N PHE A 11 11.13 6.37 -4.10
CA PHE A 11 11.77 7.62 -4.51
C PHE A 11 12.21 8.45 -3.30
N LEU A 12 11.37 8.56 -2.29
CA LEU A 12 11.64 9.34 -1.09
C LEU A 12 12.70 8.71 -0.16
N THR A 13 12.71 7.38 -0.04
CA THR A 13 13.51 6.69 0.98
C THR A 13 14.63 5.83 0.42
N GLY A 14 14.47 5.32 -0.81
CA GLY A 14 15.34 4.30 -1.38
C GLY A 14 14.96 2.87 -1.01
N ASN A 15 13.98 2.67 -0.14
CA ASN A 15 13.56 1.34 0.30
C ASN A 15 12.54 0.74 -0.68
N TYR A 16 12.78 -0.50 -1.08
CA TYR A 16 11.99 -1.22 -2.06
C TYR A 16 11.02 -2.18 -1.36
N PHE A 17 9.75 -1.82 -1.27
CA PHE A 17 8.69 -2.62 -0.69
C PHE A 17 7.34 -2.25 -1.33
N MET A 18 6.29 -3.01 -1.04
CA MET A 18 4.90 -2.71 -1.40
C MET A 18 4.02 -2.81 -0.16
N GLU A 19 3.11 -1.85 0.00
CA GLU A 19 2.17 -1.84 1.12
C GLU A 19 1.05 -2.88 0.89
N PHE A 20 0.53 -3.50 1.97
CA PHE A 20 -0.46 -4.58 1.89
C PHE A 20 -1.73 -4.21 1.13
N GLY A 21 -2.24 -3.00 1.26
CA GLY A 21 -3.42 -2.53 0.55
C GLY A 21 -3.18 -2.48 -0.95
N ASP A 22 -2.08 -1.87 -1.38
CA ASP A 22 -1.66 -1.83 -2.78
C ASP A 22 -1.37 -3.24 -3.32
N ALA A 23 -0.68 -4.06 -2.54
CA ALA A 23 -0.41 -5.45 -2.91
C ALA A 23 -1.69 -6.27 -3.10
N SER A 24 -2.71 -6.05 -2.26
CA SER A 24 -4.01 -6.74 -2.38
C SER A 24 -4.71 -6.41 -3.70
N GLY A 25 -4.58 -5.17 -4.18
CA GLY A 25 -5.13 -4.71 -5.45
C GLY A 25 -4.50 -5.35 -6.68
N THR A 26 -3.32 -6.00 -6.54
CA THR A 26 -2.65 -6.69 -7.66
C THR A 26 -3.25 -8.05 -8.01
N ALA A 27 -4.12 -8.59 -7.17
CA ALA A 27 -4.61 -9.99 -7.20
C ALA A 27 -3.50 -11.06 -7.05
N LEU A 28 -2.28 -10.66 -6.69
CA LEU A 28 -1.13 -11.56 -6.49
C LEU A 28 -0.87 -11.87 -5.02
N MET A 29 -1.54 -11.18 -4.08
CA MET A 29 -1.37 -11.36 -2.64
C MET A 29 -2.45 -12.29 -2.06
N ASP A 30 -2.04 -13.25 -1.24
CA ASP A 30 -2.93 -13.95 -0.31
C ASP A 30 -3.26 -13.00 0.86
N VAL A 31 -4.43 -12.39 0.82
CA VAL A 31 -4.85 -11.37 1.79
C VAL A 31 -5.04 -11.92 3.21
N ARG A 32 -5.25 -13.23 3.36
CA ARG A 32 -5.37 -13.88 4.68
C ARG A 32 -4.01 -14.07 5.33
N LYS A 33 -3.02 -14.49 4.53
CA LYS A 33 -1.65 -14.73 5.00
C LYS A 33 -0.78 -13.47 4.96
N ARG A 34 -1.22 -12.45 4.22
CA ARG A 34 -0.43 -11.24 3.92
C ARG A 34 0.92 -11.57 3.29
N THR A 35 0.92 -12.49 2.32
CA THR A 35 2.09 -12.92 1.57
C THR A 35 1.77 -13.00 0.08
N TRP A 36 2.77 -12.95 -0.76
CA TRP A 36 2.58 -13.21 -2.18
C TRP A 36 2.06 -14.63 -2.41
N SER A 37 0.99 -14.76 -3.21
CA SER A 37 0.38 -16.04 -3.56
C SER A 37 1.19 -16.74 -4.65
N ARG A 38 1.83 -17.86 -4.30
CA ARG A 38 2.57 -18.67 -5.27
C ARG A 38 1.66 -19.22 -6.36
N ASP A 39 0.43 -19.56 -6.02
CA ASP A 39 -0.53 -20.14 -6.97
C ASP A 39 -0.97 -19.09 -7.99
N ALA A 40 -1.33 -17.87 -7.55
CA ALA A 40 -1.67 -16.77 -8.44
C ALA A 40 -0.50 -16.38 -9.36
N ILE A 41 0.71 -16.26 -8.79
CA ILE A 41 1.93 -15.97 -9.55
C ILE A 41 2.20 -17.05 -10.61
N ASN A 42 2.13 -18.32 -10.23
CA ASN A 42 2.40 -19.43 -11.14
C ASN A 42 1.35 -19.57 -12.25
N ALA A 43 0.11 -19.14 -11.98
CA ALA A 43 -0.96 -19.16 -12.97
C ALA A 43 -0.73 -18.13 -14.10
N ILE A 44 0.03 -17.06 -13.83
CA ILE A 44 0.33 -16.00 -14.80
C ILE A 44 1.73 -16.22 -15.40
N ASP A 45 2.77 -16.01 -14.62
CA ASP A 45 4.18 -16.23 -15.00
C ASP A 45 5.04 -16.34 -13.74
N LYS A 46 5.77 -17.45 -13.61
CA LYS A 46 6.71 -17.70 -12.51
C LYS A 46 7.79 -16.61 -12.35
N LYS A 47 8.13 -15.90 -13.41
CA LYS A 47 9.11 -14.80 -13.39
C LYS A 47 8.65 -13.64 -12.53
N LEU A 48 7.34 -13.43 -12.37
CA LEU A 48 6.79 -12.37 -11.53
C LEU A 48 7.31 -12.42 -10.11
N ALA A 49 7.56 -13.62 -9.57
CA ALA A 49 8.10 -13.79 -8.21
C ALA A 49 9.40 -12.99 -7.98
N SER A 50 10.25 -12.86 -9.01
CA SER A 50 11.51 -12.11 -8.91
C SER A 50 11.33 -10.58 -9.01
N TRP A 51 10.15 -10.10 -9.40
CA TRP A 51 9.85 -8.69 -9.59
C TRP A 51 9.05 -8.10 -8.44
N LEU A 52 8.44 -8.96 -7.63
CA LEU A 52 7.63 -8.54 -6.49
C LEU A 52 8.52 -8.15 -5.32
N PRO A 53 8.26 -6.98 -4.68
CA PRO A 53 9.03 -6.53 -3.54
C PRO A 53 8.60 -7.25 -2.24
N PRO A 54 9.36 -7.12 -1.15
CA PRO A 54 8.86 -7.41 0.19
C PRO A 54 7.58 -6.64 0.49
N LEU A 55 6.72 -7.19 1.33
CA LEU A 55 5.48 -6.55 1.78
C LEU A 55 5.67 -5.82 3.12
N SER A 56 4.93 -4.74 3.31
CA SER A 56 4.99 -3.89 4.51
C SER A 56 3.60 -3.46 4.96
N GLY A 57 3.44 -3.14 6.24
CA GLY A 57 2.20 -2.61 6.80
C GLY A 57 2.07 -1.11 6.58
N SER A 58 0.83 -0.63 6.40
CA SER A 58 0.51 0.79 6.19
C SER A 58 0.99 1.70 7.31
N HIS A 59 1.06 1.19 8.54
CA HIS A 59 1.49 1.92 9.75
C HIS A 59 2.99 1.88 10.00
N GLU A 60 3.74 1.16 9.17
CA GLU A 60 5.18 1.07 9.30
C GLU A 60 5.88 2.28 8.69
N ALA A 61 7.11 2.52 9.11
CA ALA A 61 7.94 3.53 8.49
C ALA A 61 8.49 3.00 7.17
N ALA A 62 8.25 3.71 6.08
CA ALA A 62 8.91 3.46 4.80
C ALA A 62 10.43 3.65 4.90
N GLY A 63 10.85 4.52 5.79
CA GLY A 63 12.25 4.84 6.04
C GLY A 63 12.45 6.33 6.34
N ARG A 64 13.71 6.76 6.36
CA ARG A 64 14.04 8.18 6.43
C ARG A 64 14.07 8.80 5.04
N LEU A 65 13.75 10.08 4.98
CA LEU A 65 13.89 10.84 3.73
C LEU A 65 15.36 10.83 3.28
N ARG A 66 15.59 10.63 1.99
CA ARG A 66 16.94 10.59 1.42
C ARG A 66 17.69 11.89 1.68
N PRO A 67 18.99 11.83 2.00
CA PRO A 67 19.82 13.03 2.28
C PRO A 67 19.81 14.07 1.17
N GLU A 68 19.72 13.63 -0.10
CA GLU A 68 19.69 14.55 -1.24
C GLU A 68 18.42 15.40 -1.23
N LEU A 69 17.29 14.82 -0.80
CA LEU A 69 16.01 15.51 -0.70
C LEU A 69 15.97 16.42 0.54
N THR A 70 16.50 15.95 1.68
CA THR A 70 16.60 16.78 2.88
C THR A 70 17.44 18.02 2.62
N THR A 71 18.59 17.87 1.99
CA THR A 71 19.47 18.99 1.62
C THR A 71 18.83 19.93 0.62
N ARG A 72 18.23 19.38 -0.44
CA ARG A 72 17.64 20.16 -1.55
C ARG A 72 16.46 21.02 -1.10
N TYR A 73 15.65 20.51 -0.19
CA TYR A 73 14.39 21.14 0.22
C TYR A 73 14.43 21.71 1.67
N GLY A 74 15.54 21.60 2.36
CA GLY A 74 15.71 22.15 3.72
C GLY A 74 14.94 21.38 4.79
N PHE A 75 14.68 20.09 4.60
CA PHE A 75 14.05 19.26 5.62
C PHE A 75 15.05 18.86 6.71
N PRO A 76 14.58 18.60 7.95
CA PRO A 76 15.40 17.96 8.97
C PRO A 76 15.93 16.59 8.51
N LEU A 77 17.10 16.19 9.00
CA LEU A 77 17.73 14.91 8.62
C LEU A 77 17.01 13.67 9.19
N ASP A 78 16.16 13.87 10.18
CA ASP A 78 15.43 12.80 10.89
C ASP A 78 13.98 12.61 10.41
N VAL A 79 13.59 13.28 9.32
CA VAL A 79 12.25 13.10 8.74
C VAL A 79 11.99 11.65 8.38
N VAL A 80 10.92 11.10 8.94
CA VAL A 80 10.44 9.75 8.69
C VAL A 80 9.32 9.81 7.65
N VAL A 81 9.39 8.92 6.65
CA VAL A 81 8.34 8.71 5.66
C VAL A 81 7.49 7.53 6.13
N SER A 82 6.18 7.73 6.24
CA SER A 82 5.23 6.64 6.52
C SER A 82 5.03 5.78 5.26
N ALA A 83 4.83 4.47 5.45
CA ALA A 83 4.44 3.60 4.34
C ALA A 83 3.12 4.08 3.71
N GLY A 84 2.17 4.56 4.52
CA GLY A 84 0.88 5.03 4.01
C GLY A 84 0.03 3.91 3.44
N GLY A 85 -0.85 4.20 2.50
CA GLY A 85 -1.72 3.23 1.85
C GLY A 85 -2.47 3.82 0.67
N GLY A 86 -3.19 3.00 -0.06
CA GLY A 86 -4.01 3.42 -1.20
C GLY A 86 -5.04 4.48 -0.83
N ASP A 87 -5.35 5.37 -1.76
CA ASP A 87 -6.17 6.55 -1.57
C ASP A 87 -7.56 6.26 -1.00
N ASN A 88 -8.24 5.22 -1.48
CA ASN A 88 -9.56 4.82 -0.98
C ASN A 88 -9.52 4.38 0.49
N MET A 89 -8.47 3.65 0.90
CA MET A 89 -8.28 3.20 2.27
C MET A 89 -7.95 4.39 3.19
N MET A 90 -7.06 5.28 2.74
CA MET A 90 -6.72 6.48 3.50
C MET A 90 -7.91 7.44 3.60
N GLY A 91 -8.69 7.59 2.53
CA GLY A 91 -9.94 8.35 2.55
C GLY A 91 -10.98 7.77 3.52
N ALA A 92 -11.11 6.44 3.58
CA ALA A 92 -11.98 5.78 4.54
C ALA A 92 -11.54 6.04 5.98
N ILE A 93 -10.26 5.92 6.29
CA ILE A 93 -9.69 6.25 7.61
C ILE A 93 -9.94 7.71 7.95
N GLY A 94 -9.67 8.63 7.00
CA GLY A 94 -9.88 10.06 7.18
C GLY A 94 -11.34 10.46 7.45
N THR A 95 -12.29 9.66 6.99
CA THR A 95 -13.75 9.84 7.24
C THR A 95 -14.27 9.03 8.42
N GLY A 96 -13.37 8.39 9.20
CA GLY A 96 -13.74 7.63 10.39
C GLY A 96 -14.30 6.23 10.12
N ASN A 97 -14.15 5.70 8.90
CA ASN A 97 -14.58 4.35 8.54
C ASN A 97 -13.56 3.31 9.01
N VAL A 98 -13.50 3.11 10.32
CA VAL A 98 -12.55 2.20 10.98
C VAL A 98 -13.25 1.18 11.88
N VAL A 99 -14.58 1.13 11.82
CA VAL A 99 -15.42 0.20 12.61
C VAL A 99 -16.51 -0.41 11.72
N PRO A 100 -17.00 -1.61 12.08
CA PRO A 100 -18.12 -2.23 11.34
C PRO A 100 -19.36 -1.35 11.33
N GLY A 101 -20.10 -1.36 10.21
CA GLY A 101 -21.34 -0.62 10.02
C GLY A 101 -21.19 0.79 9.46
N VAL A 102 -19.96 1.29 9.33
CA VAL A 102 -19.70 2.55 8.62
C VAL A 102 -19.34 2.24 7.16
N VAL A 103 -19.91 3.02 6.26
CA VAL A 103 -19.64 2.92 4.81
C VAL A 103 -19.25 4.29 4.30
N THR A 104 -18.15 4.37 3.57
CA THR A 104 -17.73 5.57 2.84
C THR A 104 -18.07 5.38 1.36
N ALA A 105 -18.82 6.31 0.81
CA ALA A 105 -19.10 6.39 -0.63
C ALA A 105 -18.38 7.62 -1.20
N SER A 106 -17.57 7.42 -2.22
CA SER A 106 -16.89 8.48 -2.96
C SER A 106 -17.48 8.56 -4.36
N PHE A 107 -17.95 9.73 -4.75
CA PHE A 107 -18.56 9.97 -6.05
C PHE A 107 -17.73 11.01 -6.82
N GLY A 108 -17.21 10.60 -7.97
CA GLY A 108 -16.50 11.44 -8.92
C GLY A 108 -16.89 11.04 -10.35
N THR A 109 -15.95 11.02 -11.27
CA THR A 109 -16.14 10.43 -12.62
C THR A 109 -16.45 8.93 -12.53
N SER A 110 -15.90 8.27 -11.50
CA SER A 110 -16.26 6.91 -11.07
C SER A 110 -16.72 6.95 -9.60
N GLY A 111 -17.41 5.91 -9.15
CA GLY A 111 -17.84 5.76 -7.76
C GLY A 111 -17.13 4.62 -7.08
N THR A 112 -16.75 4.82 -5.80
CA THR A 112 -16.25 3.74 -4.95
C THR A 112 -17.06 3.66 -3.67
N ILE A 113 -17.28 2.42 -3.19
CA ILE A 113 -17.89 2.15 -1.88
C ILE A 113 -16.87 1.37 -1.07
N TYR A 114 -16.56 1.87 0.09
CA TYR A 114 -15.63 1.25 1.04
C TYR A 114 -16.35 0.96 2.35
N ALA A 115 -16.19 -0.27 2.86
CA ALA A 115 -16.69 -0.68 4.16
C ALA A 115 -15.61 -1.41 4.93
N TYR A 116 -15.50 -1.12 6.23
CA TYR A 116 -14.63 -1.87 7.12
C TYR A 116 -15.22 -3.26 7.39
N ALA A 117 -14.40 -4.30 7.25
CA ALA A 117 -14.77 -5.67 7.61
C ALA A 117 -13.73 -6.25 8.57
N GLY A 118 -14.19 -6.92 9.63
CA GLY A 118 -13.30 -7.54 10.63
C GLY A 118 -12.59 -8.82 10.12
N LYS A 119 -12.96 -9.29 8.93
CA LYS A 119 -12.34 -10.45 8.25
C LYS A 119 -12.28 -10.19 6.76
N PRO A 120 -11.26 -10.70 6.05
CA PRO A 120 -11.21 -10.62 4.60
C PRO A 120 -12.44 -11.29 3.97
N VAL A 121 -13.11 -10.59 3.06
CA VAL A 121 -14.16 -11.14 2.19
C VAL A 121 -13.49 -11.54 0.89
N ILE A 122 -13.58 -12.81 0.52
CA ILE A 122 -12.90 -13.38 -0.65
C ILE A 122 -13.94 -14.26 -1.36
N ASP A 123 -14.14 -14.02 -2.65
CA ASP A 123 -14.94 -14.86 -3.54
C ASP A 123 -14.18 -16.13 -3.94
#